data_bb71469bdb6ca18628d72ce61fa7ef43
#
_entry.id   bb71469bdb6ca18628d72ce61fa7ef43
#
_cell.length_a   1.000
_cell.length_b   1.000
_cell.length_c   1.000
_cell.angle_alpha   90.00
_cell.angle_beta   90.00
_cell.angle_gamma   90.00
#
_symmetry.space_group_name_H-M   'P 1'
#
loop_
_entity.id
_entity.type
_entity.pdbx_description
1 polymer ?
#
loop_
_entity_poly.entity_id
_entity_poly.type
_entity_poly.pdbx_seq_one_letter_code
_entity_poly.pdbx_strand_id
1 'polypeptide(L)'
;MRQLSSSDQELMTEINTALIRFINSGDSQIQLEPMNSYRRRMVHKIGTEFKLTSESTGEGDNRSVRLEKTNVSAIPENVNKKRVFDRGIEIFYAKPGAEIVLRNDGSFGISLKERKSRVLDKRTVEDGEFRIRENKIICKDDVNW
;
A
#
# COMPACT_ATOMS: atom_id res chain seq x y z
N MET A 1 -9.14 -19.34 13.17
CA MET A 1 -8.51 -18.56 12.08
C MET A 1 -7.11 -19.12 11.81
N ARG A 2 -6.83 -19.42 10.56
CA ARG A 2 -5.52 -19.96 10.18
C ARG A 2 -4.46 -18.86 10.28
N GLN A 3 -3.40 -19.14 11.02
CA GLN A 3 -2.26 -18.23 11.10
C GLN A 3 -1.45 -18.32 9.81
N LEU A 4 -1.13 -17.18 9.20
CA LEU A 4 -0.34 -17.14 7.99
C LEU A 4 1.13 -17.42 8.30
N SER A 5 1.79 -18.16 7.41
CA SER A 5 3.23 -18.36 7.48
C SER A 5 3.96 -17.05 7.17
N SER A 6 5.23 -16.96 7.52
CA SER A 6 6.06 -15.80 7.18
C SER A 6 6.09 -15.56 5.68
N SER A 7 6.15 -16.64 4.87
CA SER A 7 6.13 -16.55 3.41
C SER A 7 4.83 -15.95 2.89
N ASP A 8 3.70 -16.34 3.49
CA ASP A 8 2.39 -15.80 3.10
C ASP A 8 2.28 -14.32 3.47
N GLN A 9 2.80 -13.93 4.63
CA GLN A 9 2.83 -12.53 5.06
C GLN A 9 3.68 -11.68 4.12
N GLU A 10 4.85 -12.16 3.73
CA GLU A 10 5.73 -11.49 2.78
C GLU A 10 5.05 -11.34 1.42
N LEU A 11 4.38 -12.38 0.96
CA LEU A 11 3.65 -12.36 -0.30
C LEU A 11 2.51 -11.35 -0.26
N MET A 12 1.73 -11.32 0.81
CA MET A 12 0.65 -10.35 0.96
C MET A 12 1.18 -8.92 0.98
N THR A 13 2.29 -8.69 1.68
CA THR A 13 2.96 -7.38 1.71
C THR A 13 3.39 -6.95 0.33
N GLU A 14 4.03 -7.85 -0.41
CA GLU A 14 4.48 -7.62 -1.78
C GLU A 14 3.33 -7.25 -2.71
N ILE A 15 2.24 -8.02 -2.65
CA ILE A 15 1.06 -7.77 -3.48
C ILE A 15 0.41 -6.44 -3.10
N ASN A 16 0.18 -6.18 -1.82
CA ASN A 16 -0.41 -4.92 -1.37
C ASN A 16 0.43 -3.73 -1.82
N THR A 17 1.75 -3.82 -1.68
CA THR A 17 2.67 -2.76 -2.11
C THR A 17 2.53 -2.49 -3.61
N ALA A 18 2.53 -3.55 -4.42
CA ALA A 18 2.38 -3.42 -5.86
C ALA A 18 1.06 -2.77 -6.25
N LEU A 19 -0.04 -3.17 -5.61
CA LEU A 19 -1.37 -2.63 -5.92
C LEU A 19 -1.53 -1.17 -5.46
N ILE A 20 -0.96 -0.81 -4.31
CA ILE A 20 -0.97 0.58 -3.85
C ILE A 20 -0.22 1.46 -4.84
N ARG A 21 0.95 1.04 -5.27
CA ARG A 21 1.74 1.77 -6.28
C ARG A 21 1.00 1.87 -7.61
N PHE A 22 0.31 0.82 -8.00
CA PHE A 22 -0.50 0.83 -9.21
C PHE A 22 -1.65 1.83 -9.11
N ILE A 23 -2.41 1.83 -8.00
CA ILE A 23 -3.50 2.80 -7.79
C ILE A 23 -2.97 4.23 -7.86
N ASN A 24 -1.79 4.49 -7.30
CA ASN A 24 -1.19 5.82 -7.28
C ASN A 24 -0.51 6.19 -8.61
N SER A 25 -0.36 5.25 -9.52
CA SER A 25 0.22 5.49 -10.84
C SER A 25 -0.80 6.06 -11.81
N GLY A 26 -0.32 6.59 -12.92
CA GLY A 26 -1.19 7.03 -14.02
C GLY A 26 -1.64 5.92 -14.96
N ASP A 27 -1.18 4.68 -14.74
CA ASP A 27 -1.51 3.56 -15.61
C ASP A 27 -2.92 3.07 -15.37
N SER A 28 -3.64 2.71 -16.45
CA SER A 28 -4.98 2.15 -16.35
C SER A 28 -4.99 0.64 -16.14
N GLN A 29 -3.92 -0.02 -16.52
CA GLN A 29 -3.78 -1.47 -16.38
C GLN A 29 -2.32 -1.83 -16.10
N ILE A 30 -2.11 -2.99 -15.51
CA ILE A 30 -0.79 -3.53 -15.24
C ILE A 30 -0.80 -5.04 -15.49
N GLN A 31 0.27 -5.55 -16.09
CA GLN A 31 0.52 -6.98 -16.24
C GLN A 31 1.59 -7.36 -15.25
N LEU A 32 1.23 -8.23 -14.30
CA LEU A 32 2.20 -8.73 -13.32
C LEU A 32 3.07 -9.82 -13.93
N GLU A 33 4.18 -10.13 -13.28
CA GLU A 33 5.06 -11.20 -13.72
C GLU A 33 4.38 -12.57 -13.58
N PRO A 34 4.80 -13.58 -14.36
CA PRO A 34 4.28 -14.93 -14.21
C PRO A 34 4.42 -15.45 -12.78
N MET A 35 3.41 -16.14 -12.30
CA MET A 35 3.39 -16.67 -10.94
C MET A 35 2.55 -17.94 -10.89
N ASN A 36 2.74 -18.74 -9.84
CA ASN A 36 1.99 -19.98 -9.64
C ASN A 36 0.51 -19.69 -9.31
N SER A 37 -0.31 -20.74 -9.32
CA SER A 37 -1.75 -20.61 -9.11
C SER A 37 -2.11 -20.04 -7.74
N TYR A 38 -1.34 -20.39 -6.70
CA TYR A 38 -1.56 -19.88 -5.36
C TYR A 38 -1.37 -18.35 -5.30
N ARG A 39 -0.28 -17.87 -5.86
CA ARG A 39 0.01 -16.43 -5.91
C ARG A 39 -1.01 -15.68 -6.75
N ARG A 40 -1.42 -16.23 -7.90
CA ARG A 40 -2.45 -15.62 -8.73
C ARG A 40 -3.78 -15.49 -7.97
N ARG A 41 -4.15 -16.52 -7.21
CA ARG A 41 -5.36 -16.49 -6.39
C ARG A 41 -5.30 -15.38 -5.36
N MET A 42 -4.15 -15.20 -4.72
CA MET A 42 -3.94 -14.11 -3.75
C MET A 42 -4.06 -12.75 -4.40
N VAL A 43 -3.50 -12.57 -5.59
CA VAL A 43 -3.61 -11.31 -6.35
C VAL A 43 -5.07 -10.99 -6.68
N HIS A 44 -5.85 -11.98 -7.15
CA HIS A 44 -7.27 -11.78 -7.43
C HIS A 44 -8.04 -11.37 -6.17
N LYS A 45 -7.78 -12.03 -5.06
CA LYS A 45 -8.44 -11.75 -3.80
C LYS A 45 -8.14 -10.33 -3.30
N ILE A 46 -6.86 -9.95 -3.29
CA ILE A 46 -6.43 -8.62 -2.83
C ILE A 46 -6.89 -7.56 -3.83
N GLY A 47 -6.81 -7.83 -5.13
CA GLY A 47 -7.28 -6.93 -6.17
C GLY A 47 -8.76 -6.59 -6.03
N THR A 48 -9.58 -7.53 -5.60
CA THR A 48 -11.00 -7.30 -5.32
C THR A 48 -11.19 -6.27 -4.19
N GLU A 49 -10.34 -6.32 -3.17
CA GLU A 49 -10.38 -5.35 -2.07
C GLU A 49 -10.07 -3.92 -2.55
N PHE A 50 -9.24 -3.80 -3.59
CA PHE A 50 -8.92 -2.51 -4.22
C PHE A 50 -9.93 -2.10 -5.29
N LYS A 51 -10.96 -2.92 -5.51
CA LYS A 51 -11.97 -2.73 -6.55
C LYS A 51 -11.37 -2.65 -7.95
N LEU A 52 -10.36 -3.47 -8.18
CA LEU A 52 -9.75 -3.66 -9.48
C LEU A 52 -10.39 -4.87 -10.16
N THR A 53 -10.44 -4.85 -11.49
CA THR A 53 -10.73 -6.06 -12.25
C THR A 53 -9.43 -6.84 -12.42
N SER A 54 -9.51 -8.16 -12.35
CA SER A 54 -8.34 -9.01 -12.49
C SER A 54 -8.64 -10.19 -13.39
N GLU A 55 -7.68 -10.56 -14.23
CA GLU A 55 -7.80 -11.65 -15.18
C GLU A 55 -6.48 -12.40 -15.27
N SER A 56 -6.54 -13.73 -15.19
CA SER A 56 -5.36 -14.57 -15.44
C SER A 56 -5.19 -14.76 -16.94
N THR A 57 -3.99 -14.51 -17.43
CA THR A 57 -3.64 -14.64 -18.86
C THR A 57 -2.41 -15.53 -19.04
N GLY A 58 -2.23 -16.04 -20.25
CA GLY A 58 -1.10 -16.92 -20.58
C GLY A 58 -1.37 -18.38 -20.32
N GLU A 59 -0.38 -19.21 -20.58
CA GLU A 59 -0.46 -20.67 -20.45
C GLU A 59 0.75 -21.23 -19.69
N GLY A 60 0.52 -22.31 -18.94
CA GLY A 60 1.57 -23.02 -18.24
C GLY A 60 2.33 -22.11 -17.25
N ASP A 61 3.64 -22.15 -17.33
CA ASP A 61 4.50 -21.37 -16.43
C ASP A 61 4.51 -19.87 -16.75
N ASN A 62 3.89 -19.47 -17.87
CA ASN A 62 3.80 -18.06 -18.27
C ASN A 62 2.50 -17.39 -17.80
N ARG A 63 1.68 -18.09 -17.04
CA ARG A 63 0.42 -17.50 -16.53
C ARG A 63 0.70 -16.41 -15.52
N SER A 64 0.03 -15.29 -15.73
CA SER A 64 0.15 -14.10 -14.88
C SER A 64 -1.22 -13.45 -14.72
N VAL A 65 -1.28 -12.39 -13.90
CA VAL A 65 -2.50 -11.64 -13.67
C VAL A 65 -2.38 -10.27 -14.30
N ARG A 66 -3.41 -9.88 -15.04
CA ARG A 66 -3.59 -8.52 -15.51
C ARG A 66 -4.61 -7.84 -14.61
N LEU A 67 -4.28 -6.67 -14.14
CA LEU A 67 -5.15 -5.84 -13.31
C LEU A 67 -5.53 -4.58 -14.07
N GLU A 68 -6.78 -4.16 -13.94
CA GLU A 68 -7.30 -2.99 -14.63
C GLU A 68 -8.09 -2.14 -13.64
N LYS A 69 -7.88 -0.83 -13.70
CA LYS A 69 -8.63 0.12 -12.87
C LYS A 69 -10.06 0.27 -13.37
N THR A 70 -10.97 0.46 -12.44
CA THR A 70 -12.35 0.84 -12.70
C THR A 70 -12.56 2.26 -12.21
N ASN A 71 -13.75 2.81 -12.44
CA ASN A 71 -14.10 4.15 -11.96
C ASN A 71 -14.24 4.21 -10.42
N VAL A 72 -14.24 3.06 -9.74
CA VAL A 72 -14.36 2.99 -8.28
C VAL A 72 -13.11 2.42 -7.60
N SER A 73 -12.07 2.09 -8.36
CA SER A 73 -10.82 1.55 -7.81
C SER A 73 -10.17 2.55 -6.86
N ALA A 74 -9.80 2.07 -5.69
CA ALA A 74 -9.19 2.90 -4.66
C ALA A 74 -8.42 2.03 -3.66
N ILE A 75 -7.51 2.64 -2.94
CA ILE A 75 -6.85 1.99 -1.81
C ILE A 75 -7.89 1.80 -0.70
N PRO A 76 -8.09 0.59 -0.18
CA PRO A 76 -9.03 0.36 0.91
C PRO A 76 -8.70 1.22 2.14
N GLU A 77 -9.72 1.70 2.84
CA GLU A 77 -9.53 2.58 4.01
C GLU A 77 -8.63 1.95 5.08
N ASN A 78 -8.80 0.66 5.32
CA ASN A 78 -7.97 -0.05 6.29
C ASN A 78 -6.51 -0.16 5.85
N VAL A 79 -6.22 -0.02 4.57
CA VAL A 79 -4.86 -0.05 4.03
C VAL A 79 -4.16 1.29 4.20
N ASN A 80 -4.90 2.40 4.31
CA ASN A 80 -4.31 3.72 4.56
C ASN A 80 -3.47 3.76 5.84
N LYS A 81 -3.69 2.80 6.75
CA LYS A 81 -2.93 2.68 8.00
C LYS A 81 -2.05 1.42 8.02
N LYS A 82 -2.01 0.68 6.91
CA LYS A 82 -1.28 -0.59 6.88
C LYS A 82 0.22 -0.35 6.75
N ARG A 83 0.97 -1.05 7.57
CA ARG A 83 2.42 -1.11 7.47
C ARG A 83 2.79 -2.10 6.38
N VAL A 84 3.75 -1.74 5.56
CA VAL A 84 4.45 -2.70 4.71
C VAL A 84 5.94 -2.50 4.92
N PHE A 85 6.70 -3.55 4.69
CA PHE A 85 8.15 -3.49 4.82
C PHE A 85 8.78 -3.59 3.44
N ASP A 86 9.66 -2.66 3.16
CA ASP A 86 10.49 -2.67 1.95
C ASP A 86 11.94 -2.67 2.40
N ARG A 87 12.67 -3.74 2.11
CA ARG A 87 14.07 -3.90 2.51
C ARG A 87 14.29 -3.74 4.03
N GLY A 88 13.35 -4.26 4.81
CA GLY A 88 13.42 -4.16 6.26
C GLY A 88 13.02 -2.81 6.85
N ILE A 89 12.54 -1.89 6.04
CA ILE A 89 12.11 -0.56 6.46
C ILE A 89 10.59 -0.47 6.39
N GLU A 90 9.98 0.02 7.46
CA GLU A 90 8.53 0.16 7.56
C GLU A 90 8.05 1.35 6.75
N ILE A 91 7.12 1.12 5.85
CA ILE A 91 6.51 2.14 5.00
C ILE A 91 5.01 2.18 5.29
N PHE A 92 4.48 3.38 5.45
CA PHE A 92 3.06 3.62 5.59
C PHE A 92 2.51 4.23 4.31
N TYR A 93 1.23 3.97 4.06
CA TYR A 93 0.57 4.43 2.85
C TYR A 93 -0.67 5.25 3.20
N ALA A 94 -0.89 6.29 2.41
CA ALA A 94 -2.07 7.15 2.50
C ALA A 94 -2.50 7.53 1.10
N LYS A 95 -3.64 8.22 0.97
CA LYS A 95 -4.02 8.80 -0.32
C LYS A 95 -2.99 9.85 -0.70
N PRO A 96 -2.57 9.91 -1.98
CA PRO A 96 -1.69 10.99 -2.44
C PRO A 96 -2.30 12.35 -2.11
N GLY A 97 -1.48 13.23 -1.52
CA GLY A 97 -1.92 14.55 -1.09
C GLY A 97 -2.60 14.60 0.29
N ALA A 98 -2.71 13.47 0.98
CA ALA A 98 -3.27 13.45 2.33
C ALA A 98 -2.33 14.13 3.32
N GLU A 99 -2.91 14.84 4.28
CA GLU A 99 -2.17 15.45 5.37
C GLU A 99 -2.12 14.47 6.55
N ILE A 100 -0.93 14.06 6.92
CA ILE A 100 -0.69 13.12 8.00
C ILE A 100 -0.27 13.87 9.25
N VAL A 101 -0.85 13.50 10.38
CA VAL A 101 -0.54 14.06 11.68
C VAL A 101 0.05 12.97 12.54
N LEU A 102 1.27 13.17 13.02
CA LEU A 102 1.93 12.27 13.98
C LEU A 102 1.69 12.81 15.37
N ARG A 103 1.14 11.95 16.23
CA ARG A 103 0.82 12.32 17.63
C ARG A 103 1.96 11.96 18.57
N ASN A 104 1.98 12.60 19.71
CA ASN A 104 3.03 12.41 20.73
C ASN A 104 3.01 11.02 21.37
N ASP A 105 1.94 10.23 21.19
CA ASP A 105 1.87 8.84 21.62
C ASP A 105 2.42 7.86 20.57
N GLY A 106 2.93 8.37 19.45
CA GLY A 106 3.45 7.56 18.36
C GLY A 106 2.41 7.14 17.33
N SER A 107 1.13 7.41 17.56
CA SER A 107 0.08 7.12 16.58
C SER A 107 0.01 8.22 15.52
N PHE A 108 -0.60 7.91 14.38
CA PHE A 108 -0.81 8.89 13.34
C PHE A 108 -2.23 8.78 12.78
N GLY A 109 -2.69 9.86 12.17
CA GLY A 109 -3.99 9.92 11.52
C GLY A 109 -3.96 10.87 10.34
N ILE A 110 -5.06 10.87 9.58
CA ILE A 110 -5.23 11.73 8.41
C ILE A 110 -5.98 12.98 8.83
N SER A 111 -5.41 14.13 8.49
CA SER A 111 -6.00 15.47 8.56
C SER A 111 -7.19 15.63 9.51
N LEU A 112 -6.93 15.59 10.79
CA LEU A 112 -7.96 15.83 11.77
C LEU A 112 -7.65 17.11 12.53
N LYS A 113 -8.69 17.73 13.07
CA LYS A 113 -8.52 18.88 13.95
C LYS A 113 -7.94 18.40 15.29
N GLU A 114 -6.64 18.17 15.29
CA GLU A 114 -5.93 17.76 16.50
C GLU A 114 -5.52 18.97 17.33
N ARG A 115 -5.48 18.76 18.65
CA ARG A 115 -4.92 19.77 19.56
C ARG A 115 -3.41 19.86 19.31
N LYS A 116 -2.90 21.07 19.15
CA LYS A 116 -1.47 21.30 18.92
C LYS A 116 -0.58 20.62 19.95
N SER A 117 -1.03 20.49 21.20
CA SER A 117 -0.27 19.84 22.27
C SER A 117 -0.05 18.36 22.05
N ARG A 118 -0.80 17.71 21.17
CA ARG A 118 -0.68 16.28 20.85
C ARG A 118 0.07 16.01 19.55
N VAL A 119 0.42 17.03 18.80
CA VAL A 119 1.02 16.88 17.48
C VAL A 119 2.53 17.01 17.59
N LEU A 120 3.26 15.95 17.21
CA LEU A 120 4.71 15.97 17.07
C LEU A 120 5.12 16.48 15.71
N ASP A 121 4.43 16.05 14.66
CA ASP A 121 4.73 16.43 13.31
C ASP A 121 3.47 16.38 12.46
N LYS A 122 3.45 17.17 11.39
CA LYS A 122 2.33 17.25 10.47
C LYS A 122 2.89 17.50 9.08
N ARG A 123 2.46 16.69 8.11
CA ARG A 123 2.99 16.79 6.77
C ARG A 123 2.00 16.30 5.72
N THR A 124 1.99 16.98 4.57
CA THR A 124 1.25 16.53 3.39
C THR A 124 2.12 15.51 2.64
N VAL A 125 1.58 14.31 2.44
CA VAL A 125 2.26 13.21 1.76
C VAL A 125 1.76 13.15 0.32
N GLU A 126 2.47 13.82 -0.59
CA GLU A 126 2.02 13.96 -1.98
C GLU A 126 2.06 12.64 -2.75
N ASP A 127 3.08 11.81 -2.52
CA ASP A 127 3.24 10.53 -3.20
C ASP A 127 2.47 9.38 -2.55
N GLY A 128 1.83 9.63 -1.41
CA GLY A 128 1.09 8.60 -0.70
C GLY A 128 1.94 7.60 0.07
N GLU A 129 3.24 7.78 0.10
CA GLU A 129 4.17 6.91 0.85
C GLU A 129 4.93 7.76 1.86
N PHE A 130 5.01 7.28 3.11
CA PHE A 130 5.76 7.97 4.15
C PHE A 130 6.34 6.98 5.16
N ARG A 131 7.33 7.44 5.89
CA ARG A 131 7.94 6.71 7.01
C ARG A 131 7.89 7.59 8.24
N ILE A 132 7.96 6.95 9.41
CA ILE A 132 8.09 7.67 10.67
C ILE A 132 9.45 7.32 11.25
N ARG A 133 10.27 8.33 11.46
CA ARG A 133 11.62 8.17 11.97
C ARG A 133 11.97 9.35 12.86
N GLU A 134 12.46 9.06 14.06
CA GLU A 134 12.88 10.08 15.03
C GLU A 134 11.80 11.13 15.30
N ASN A 135 10.55 10.65 15.45
CA ASN A 135 9.36 11.49 15.68
C ASN A 135 9.05 12.47 14.54
N LYS A 136 9.43 12.11 13.32
CA LYS A 136 9.15 12.91 12.13
C LYS A 136 8.55 12.05 11.03
N ILE A 137 7.73 12.69 10.21
CA ILE A 137 7.16 12.09 9.00
C ILE A 137 8.16 12.34 7.87
N ILE A 138 8.65 11.25 7.26
CA ILE A 138 9.62 11.30 6.17
C ILE A 138 8.91 10.92 4.88
N CYS A 139 8.95 11.78 3.89
CA CYS A 139 8.37 11.52 2.58
C CYS A 139 9.39 10.95 1.61
N LYS A 140 8.92 10.37 0.52
CA LYS A 140 9.74 9.67 -0.45
C LYS A 140 10.86 10.50 -1.06
N ASP A 141 10.63 11.81 -1.22
CA ASP A 141 11.62 12.72 -1.79
C ASP A 141 12.64 13.24 -0.77
N ASP A 142 12.49 12.89 0.48
CA ASP A 142 13.39 13.35 1.53
C ASP A 142 14.73 12.62 1.47
N VAL A 143 15.78 13.32 1.87
CA VAL A 143 17.15 12.78 1.90
C VAL A 143 17.26 11.56 2.81
N ASN A 144 16.46 11.50 3.86
CA ASN A 144 16.48 10.42 4.85
C ASN A 144 15.53 9.26 4.53
N TRP A 145 14.96 9.25 3.34
CA TRP A 145 14.08 8.14 2.89
C TRP A 145 14.83 6.79 2.79
#